data_bc4fb3606e43ce06bea35254d0bd0e52
#
_entry.id   bc4fb3606e43ce06bea35254d0bd0e52
#
_cell.length_a   1.000
_cell.length_b   1.000
_cell.length_c   1.000
_cell.angle_alpha   90.00
_cell.angle_beta   90.00
_cell.angle_gamma   90.00
#
_symmetry.space_group_name_H-M   'P 1'
#
loop_
_entity.id
_entity.type
_entity.pdbx_description
1 polymer ?
#
loop_
_entity_poly.entity_id
_entity_poly.type
_entity_poly.pdbx_seq_one_letter_code
_entity_poly.pdbx_strand_id
1 'polypeptide(L)'
;MSHIKKNALLEVIKVLIHMSKVWSNRFDSSLNPFIEEFNASISFDKTLIFEDIECSIAHAKMLSKTKVLSIGESSKIIEGLKTIKKDFIEGKFCPGAPSEDIHYFIEEKLINLIGETGKKLHTGRSRNDQVGTDIR
;
A
#
# COMPACT_ATOMS: atom_id res chain seq x y z
N MET A 1 14.34 6.38 33.28
CA MET A 1 14.01 6.15 31.86
C MET A 1 12.90 7.12 31.49
N SER A 2 13.19 8.11 30.63
CA SER A 2 12.29 9.24 30.38
C SER A 2 11.04 8.84 29.58
N HIS A 3 9.92 9.54 29.85
CA HIS A 3 8.64 9.37 29.15
C HIS A 3 8.75 9.41 27.60
N ILE A 4 9.74 10.13 27.08
CA ILE A 4 10.03 10.26 25.64
C ILE A 4 10.43 8.91 25.00
N LYS A 5 11.23 8.09 25.70
CA LYS A 5 11.64 6.76 25.21
C LYS A 5 10.48 5.74 25.21
N LYS A 6 9.55 5.86 26.16
CA LYS A 6 8.34 5.01 26.21
C LYS A 6 7.39 5.31 25.04
N ASN A 7 7.19 6.58 24.70
CA ASN A 7 6.33 6.96 23.59
C ASN A 7 6.91 6.55 22.22
N ALA A 8 8.22 6.73 22.02
CA ALA A 8 8.88 6.27 20.80
C ALA A 8 8.80 4.73 20.64
N LEU A 9 8.97 3.99 21.74
CA LEU A 9 8.85 2.52 21.71
C LEU A 9 7.39 2.09 21.45
N LEU A 10 6.40 2.79 22.01
CA LEU A 10 4.98 2.51 21.76
C LEU A 10 4.60 2.80 20.30
N GLU A 11 5.13 3.85 19.68
CA GLU A 11 4.89 4.14 18.27
C GLU A 11 5.57 3.10 17.35
N VAL A 12 6.77 2.67 17.67
CA VAL A 12 7.43 1.56 16.95
C VAL A 12 6.64 0.26 17.11
N ILE A 13 6.12 -0.03 18.31
CA ILE A 13 5.28 -1.22 18.55
C ILE A 13 3.93 -1.11 17.82
N LYS A 14 3.31 0.08 17.75
CA LYS A 14 2.08 0.30 16.97
C LYS A 14 2.32 0.12 15.47
N VAL A 15 3.44 0.59 14.94
CA VAL A 15 3.85 0.36 13.54
C VAL A 15 4.07 -1.14 13.29
N LEU A 16 4.73 -1.86 14.21
CA LEU A 16 4.93 -3.31 14.12
C LEU A 16 3.62 -4.11 14.23
N ILE A 17 2.66 -3.67 15.04
CA ILE A 17 1.34 -4.32 15.20
C ILE A 17 0.44 -4.01 13.98
N HIS A 18 0.64 -2.89 13.29
CA HIS A 18 -0.17 -2.51 12.12
C HIS A 18 0.31 -3.13 10.79
N MET A 19 1.43 -3.81 10.80
CA MET A 19 1.91 -4.63 9.67
C MET A 19 1.19 -5.99 9.66
N SER A 20 -0.14 -5.97 9.70
CA SER A 20 -0.92 -7.18 9.42
C SER A 20 -0.88 -7.43 7.92
N LYS A 21 -0.01 -8.33 7.50
CA LYS A 21 0.04 -8.85 6.13
C LYS A 21 -1.34 -9.35 5.72
N VAL A 22 -1.68 -9.25 4.47
CA VAL A 22 -2.99 -9.64 3.89
C VAL A 22 -3.44 -11.04 4.34
N TRP A 23 -2.50 -11.92 4.69
CA TRP A 23 -2.73 -13.30 5.13
C TRP A 23 -2.76 -13.49 6.67
N SER A 24 -2.34 -12.51 7.47
CA SER A 24 -2.18 -12.67 8.93
C SER A 24 -3.50 -12.79 9.70
N ASN A 25 -4.61 -12.33 9.11
CA ASN A 25 -5.92 -12.44 9.76
C ASN A 25 -6.51 -13.88 9.78
N ARG A 26 -5.86 -14.83 9.08
CA ARG A 26 -6.31 -16.21 8.99
C ARG A 26 -5.44 -17.21 9.77
N PHE A 27 -4.26 -16.79 10.17
CA PHE A 27 -3.29 -17.66 10.85
C PHE A 27 -2.72 -16.95 12.07
N ASP A 28 -2.73 -17.60 13.23
CA ASP A 28 -2.19 -17.09 14.49
C ASP A 28 -0.64 -17.08 14.55
N SER A 29 0.03 -17.48 13.46
CA SER A 29 1.49 -17.52 13.36
C SER A 29 2.00 -16.69 12.19
N SER A 30 3.15 -16.03 12.39
CA SER A 30 3.89 -15.38 11.29
C SER A 30 4.33 -16.44 10.28
N LEU A 31 4.30 -16.08 8.98
CA LEU A 31 4.88 -16.91 7.93
C LEU A 31 6.38 -17.15 8.20
N ASN A 32 6.88 -18.30 7.77
CA ASN A 32 8.31 -18.58 7.81
C ASN A 32 9.05 -17.51 6.96
N PRO A 33 10.11 -16.86 7.48
CA PRO A 33 10.86 -15.82 6.75
C PRO A 33 11.33 -16.25 5.35
N PHE A 34 11.66 -17.52 5.17
CA PHE A 34 12.01 -18.08 3.86
C PHE A 34 10.85 -18.02 2.87
N ILE A 35 9.63 -18.31 3.32
CA ILE A 35 8.43 -18.25 2.47
C ILE A 35 8.10 -16.79 2.12
N GLU A 36 8.30 -15.87 3.06
CA GLU A 36 8.11 -14.43 2.82
C GLU A 36 9.08 -13.92 1.76
N GLU A 37 10.36 -14.28 1.86
CA GLU A 37 11.38 -13.90 0.89
C GLU A 37 11.12 -14.55 -0.49
N PHE A 38 10.70 -15.81 -0.50
CA PHE A 38 10.38 -16.54 -1.73
C PHE A 38 9.20 -15.93 -2.49
N ASN A 39 8.20 -15.42 -1.78
CA ASN A 39 7.02 -14.79 -2.39
C ASN A 39 7.24 -13.32 -2.75
N ALA A 40 8.27 -12.67 -2.20
CA ALA A 40 8.50 -11.25 -2.42
C ALA A 40 8.96 -10.94 -3.85
N SER A 41 8.23 -10.05 -4.53
CA SER A 41 8.54 -9.57 -5.88
C SER A 41 9.06 -8.12 -5.89
N ILE A 42 9.04 -7.42 -4.75
CA ILE A 42 9.39 -6.00 -4.65
C ILE A 42 10.77 -5.65 -5.22
N SER A 43 11.72 -6.60 -5.25
CA SER A 43 13.06 -6.39 -5.77
C SER A 43 13.08 -6.02 -7.25
N PHE A 44 12.11 -6.50 -8.03
CA PHE A 44 11.99 -6.28 -9.47
C PHE A 44 10.72 -5.51 -9.86
N ASP A 45 9.57 -5.74 -9.23
CA ASP A 45 8.31 -5.11 -9.60
C ASP A 45 8.20 -3.63 -9.17
N LYS A 46 9.09 -3.15 -8.30
CA LYS A 46 9.21 -1.72 -7.97
C LYS A 46 9.40 -0.82 -9.20
N THR A 47 9.82 -1.37 -10.32
CA THR A 47 9.93 -0.65 -11.59
C THR A 47 8.58 -0.23 -12.14
N LEU A 48 7.49 -0.91 -11.74
CA LEU A 48 6.11 -0.65 -12.17
C LEU A 48 5.38 0.41 -11.32
N ILE A 49 6.08 1.15 -10.46
CA ILE A 49 5.45 2.10 -9.53
C ILE A 49 4.60 3.16 -10.24
N PHE A 50 5.03 3.62 -11.40
CA PHE A 50 4.28 4.66 -12.14
C PHE A 50 3.03 4.08 -12.78
N GLU A 51 3.13 2.91 -13.37
CA GLU A 51 2.05 2.17 -14.00
C GLU A 51 0.98 1.83 -12.97
N ASP A 52 1.38 1.27 -11.83
CA ASP A 52 0.44 0.94 -10.75
C ASP A 52 -0.29 2.17 -10.20
N ILE A 53 0.41 3.28 -9.99
CA ILE A 53 -0.24 4.52 -9.54
C ILE A 53 -1.25 5.03 -10.58
N GLU A 54 -0.93 5.04 -11.86
CA GLU A 54 -1.86 5.48 -12.92
C GLU A 54 -3.07 4.55 -13.03
N CYS A 55 -2.86 3.23 -13.01
CA CYS A 55 -3.92 2.23 -12.98
C CYS A 55 -4.81 2.39 -11.74
N SER A 56 -4.22 2.62 -10.59
CA SER A 56 -4.95 2.85 -9.33
C SER A 56 -5.77 4.13 -9.35
N ILE A 57 -5.26 5.21 -9.96
CA ILE A 57 -6.03 6.46 -10.19
C ILE A 57 -7.23 6.19 -11.11
N ALA A 58 -7.03 5.45 -12.20
CA ALA A 58 -8.11 5.08 -13.12
C ALA A 58 -9.17 4.23 -12.41
N HIS A 59 -8.75 3.27 -11.58
CA HIS A 59 -9.63 2.42 -10.79
C HIS A 59 -10.46 3.24 -9.78
N ALA A 60 -9.85 4.16 -9.04
CA ALA A 60 -10.56 5.04 -8.11
C ALA A 60 -11.62 5.92 -8.81
N LYS A 61 -11.31 6.43 -10.00
CA LYS A 61 -12.29 7.16 -10.84
C LYS A 61 -13.45 6.27 -11.26
N MET A 62 -13.17 5.05 -11.68
CA MET A 62 -14.20 4.08 -12.05
C MET A 62 -15.11 3.74 -10.87
N LEU A 63 -14.55 3.47 -9.68
CA LEU A 63 -15.31 3.19 -8.47
C LEU A 63 -16.22 4.36 -8.08
N SER A 64 -15.79 5.60 -8.28
CA SER A 64 -16.64 6.78 -8.06
C SER A 64 -17.76 6.90 -9.11
N LYS A 65 -17.44 6.66 -10.39
CA LYS A 65 -18.42 6.68 -11.47
C LYS A 65 -19.52 5.63 -11.27
N THR A 66 -19.17 4.47 -10.74
CA THR A 66 -20.10 3.38 -10.40
C THR A 66 -20.79 3.56 -9.04
N LYS A 67 -20.52 4.68 -8.34
CA LYS A 67 -21.09 5.00 -7.00
C LYS A 67 -20.68 4.02 -5.89
N VAL A 68 -19.62 3.27 -6.08
CA VAL A 68 -19.02 2.42 -5.03
C VAL A 68 -18.24 3.29 -4.03
N LEU A 69 -17.52 4.31 -4.53
CA LEU A 69 -16.90 5.35 -3.72
C LEU A 69 -17.69 6.66 -3.89
N SER A 70 -17.78 7.44 -2.83
CA SER A 70 -18.20 8.84 -2.94
C SER A 70 -17.18 9.67 -3.71
N ILE A 71 -17.61 10.80 -4.27
CA ILE A 71 -16.71 11.73 -4.95
C ILE A 71 -15.57 12.19 -4.03
N GLY A 72 -15.89 12.48 -2.76
CA GLY A 72 -14.90 12.92 -1.78
C GLY A 72 -13.85 11.85 -1.46
N GLU A 73 -14.26 10.57 -1.31
CA GLU A 73 -13.33 9.45 -1.08
C GLU A 73 -12.42 9.22 -2.29
N SER A 74 -12.98 9.22 -3.48
CA SER A 74 -12.23 9.07 -4.72
C SER A 74 -11.21 10.20 -4.90
N SER A 75 -11.62 11.46 -4.68
CA SER A 75 -10.70 12.61 -4.74
C SER A 75 -9.55 12.47 -3.74
N LYS A 76 -9.86 12.08 -2.50
CA LYS A 76 -8.85 11.87 -1.44
C LYS A 76 -7.84 10.78 -1.82
N ILE A 77 -8.31 9.66 -2.38
CA ILE A 77 -7.45 8.57 -2.87
C ILE A 77 -6.55 9.07 -4.02
N ILE A 78 -7.13 9.75 -5.01
CA ILE A 78 -6.39 10.26 -6.18
C ILE A 78 -5.30 11.26 -5.77
N GLU A 79 -5.61 12.17 -4.85
CA GLU A 79 -4.63 13.14 -4.32
C GLU A 79 -3.53 12.44 -3.53
N GLY A 80 -3.87 11.43 -2.72
CA GLY A 80 -2.90 10.61 -2.01
C GLY A 80 -1.94 9.89 -2.96
N LEU A 81 -2.45 9.25 -4.02
CA LEU A 81 -1.64 8.58 -5.04
C LEU A 81 -0.72 9.55 -5.79
N LYS A 82 -1.20 10.75 -6.14
CA LYS A 82 -0.38 11.80 -6.75
C LYS A 82 0.73 12.28 -5.82
N THR A 83 0.45 12.37 -4.53
CA THR A 83 1.45 12.73 -3.52
C THR A 83 2.53 11.66 -3.42
N ILE A 84 2.15 10.37 -3.39
CA ILE A 84 3.09 9.25 -3.41
C ILE A 84 3.98 9.29 -4.65
N LYS A 85 3.39 9.52 -5.83
CA LYS A 85 4.15 9.67 -7.09
C LYS A 85 5.16 10.81 -7.01
N LYS A 86 4.75 11.97 -6.53
CA LYS A 86 5.62 13.15 -6.35
C LYS A 86 6.76 12.83 -5.37
N ASP A 87 6.45 12.26 -4.22
CA ASP A 87 7.44 11.95 -3.18
C ASP A 87 8.47 10.91 -3.66
N PHE A 88 8.05 9.95 -4.51
CA PHE A 88 8.96 9.02 -5.16
C PHE A 88 9.91 9.73 -6.14
N ILE A 89 9.39 10.61 -7.00
CA ILE A 89 10.20 11.39 -7.95
C ILE A 89 11.21 12.28 -7.20
N GLU A 90 10.82 12.84 -6.06
CA GLU A 90 11.69 13.65 -5.21
C GLU A 90 12.70 12.81 -4.38
N GLY A 91 12.69 11.48 -4.51
CA GLY A 91 13.62 10.59 -3.82
C GLY A 91 13.39 10.48 -2.31
N LYS A 92 12.19 10.82 -1.81
CA LYS A 92 11.88 10.77 -0.38
C LYS A 92 11.77 9.34 0.17
N PHE A 93 11.58 8.35 -0.70
CA PHE A 93 11.58 6.94 -0.36
C PHE A 93 11.98 6.08 -1.56
N CYS A 94 12.37 4.85 -1.27
CA CYS A 94 12.62 3.81 -2.27
C CYS A 94 11.79 2.58 -1.92
N PRO A 95 10.99 2.00 -2.85
CA PRO A 95 10.28 0.75 -2.61
C PRO A 95 11.25 -0.39 -2.33
N GLY A 96 10.92 -1.22 -1.33
CA GLY A 96 11.78 -2.33 -0.92
C GLY A 96 11.22 -3.07 0.29
N ALA A 97 12.01 -4.01 0.81
CA ALA A 97 11.64 -4.75 2.01
C ALA A 97 11.28 -3.80 3.18
N PRO A 98 10.32 -4.18 4.03
CA PRO A 98 9.71 -5.50 4.15
C PRO A 98 8.46 -5.73 3.27
N SER A 99 8.14 -4.84 2.32
CA SER A 99 6.96 -5.01 1.46
C SER A 99 7.11 -6.20 0.52
N GLU A 100 6.03 -6.95 0.35
CA GLU A 100 5.99 -8.14 -0.50
C GLU A 100 6.09 -7.77 -1.99
N ASP A 101 5.29 -6.78 -2.42
CA ASP A 101 5.22 -6.30 -3.79
C ASP A 101 5.01 -4.77 -3.84
N ILE A 102 5.11 -4.19 -5.05
CA ILE A 102 4.93 -2.74 -5.26
C ILE A 102 3.50 -2.30 -4.96
N HIS A 103 2.52 -3.14 -5.23
CA HIS A 103 1.11 -2.84 -5.04
C HIS A 103 0.79 -2.70 -3.55
N TYR A 104 1.28 -3.65 -2.73
CA TYR A 104 1.16 -3.59 -1.28
C TYR A 104 1.88 -2.35 -0.71
N PHE A 105 3.08 -2.06 -1.22
CA PHE A 105 3.84 -0.89 -0.83
C PHE A 105 3.08 0.42 -1.06
N ILE A 106 2.47 0.59 -2.24
CA ILE A 106 1.68 1.78 -2.58
C ILE A 106 0.42 1.87 -1.72
N GLU A 107 -0.28 0.74 -1.51
CA GLU A 107 -1.48 0.68 -0.67
C GLU A 107 -1.16 1.05 0.78
N GLU A 108 -0.08 0.51 1.35
CA GLU A 108 0.38 0.83 2.70
C GLU A 108 0.73 2.33 2.83
N LYS A 109 1.48 2.88 1.88
CA LYS A 109 1.78 4.31 1.81
C LYS A 109 0.52 5.16 1.75
N LEU A 110 -0.45 4.75 0.94
CA LEU A 110 -1.72 5.45 0.81
C LEU A 110 -2.51 5.42 2.12
N ILE A 111 -2.61 4.26 2.78
CA ILE A 111 -3.28 4.13 4.07
C ILE A 111 -2.62 5.01 5.13
N ASN A 112 -1.29 5.03 5.18
CA ASN A 112 -0.54 5.87 6.13
C ASN A 112 -0.80 7.37 5.87
N LEU A 113 -1.01 7.78 4.61
CA LEU A 113 -1.23 9.18 4.23
C LEU A 113 -2.68 9.64 4.47
N ILE A 114 -3.67 8.81 4.12
CA ILE A 114 -5.09 9.21 4.10
C ILE A 114 -6.00 8.39 5.04
N GLY A 115 -5.44 7.45 5.79
CA GLY A 115 -6.17 6.63 6.77
C GLY A 115 -7.06 5.56 6.10
N GLU A 116 -8.14 5.18 6.80
CA GLU A 116 -9.06 4.10 6.40
C GLU A 116 -9.63 4.23 4.97
N THR A 117 -9.72 5.45 4.45
CA THR A 117 -10.17 5.68 3.06
C THR A 117 -9.24 5.01 2.06
N GLY A 118 -7.94 4.89 2.36
CA GLY A 118 -6.95 4.23 1.51
C GLY A 118 -7.26 2.76 1.27
N LYS A 119 -7.78 2.05 2.28
CA LYS A 119 -8.16 0.63 2.17
C LYS A 119 -9.26 0.37 1.13
N LYS A 120 -10.06 1.38 0.80
CA LYS A 120 -11.15 1.26 -0.17
C LYS A 120 -10.66 1.19 -1.62
N LEU A 121 -9.40 1.54 -1.89
CA LEU A 121 -8.83 1.47 -3.23
C LEU A 121 -8.89 0.06 -3.81
N HIS A 122 -8.70 -0.98 -2.98
CA HIS A 122 -8.68 -2.37 -3.44
C HIS A 122 -10.07 -2.97 -3.70
N THR A 123 -11.15 -2.20 -3.50
CA THR A 123 -12.53 -2.68 -3.68
C THR A 123 -12.75 -3.19 -5.10
N GLY A 124 -13.23 -4.44 -5.22
CA GLY A 124 -13.56 -5.07 -6.52
C GLY A 124 -12.35 -5.31 -7.43
N ARG A 125 -11.15 -5.38 -6.90
CA ARG A 125 -9.90 -5.59 -7.67
C ARG A 125 -9.18 -6.83 -7.18
N SER A 126 -8.63 -7.62 -8.09
CA SER A 126 -7.71 -8.70 -7.81
C SER A 126 -6.26 -8.23 -8.04
N ARG A 127 -5.31 -8.75 -7.27
CA ARG A 127 -3.89 -8.49 -7.49
C ARG A 127 -3.45 -8.96 -8.88
N ASN A 128 -4.03 -10.05 -9.39
CA ASN A 128 -3.71 -10.59 -10.70
C ASN A 128 -4.12 -9.68 -11.86
N ASP A 129 -5.28 -9.03 -11.78
CA ASP A 129 -5.72 -8.10 -12.83
C ASP A 129 -4.94 -6.78 -12.74
N GLN A 130 -4.51 -6.37 -11.55
CA GLN A 130 -3.64 -5.22 -11.33
C GLN A 130 -2.29 -5.43 -12.03
N VAL A 131 -1.57 -6.49 -11.68
CA VAL A 131 -0.28 -6.84 -12.31
C VAL A 131 -0.42 -6.98 -13.83
N GLY A 132 -1.47 -7.67 -14.30
CA GLY A 132 -1.71 -7.84 -15.73
C GLY A 132 -1.99 -6.53 -16.49
N THR A 133 -2.51 -5.51 -15.79
CA THR A 133 -2.74 -4.17 -16.37
C THR A 133 -1.45 -3.37 -16.40
N ASP A 134 -0.66 -3.40 -15.33
CA ASP A 134 0.58 -2.63 -15.20
C ASP A 134 1.66 -3.07 -16.21
N ILE A 135 1.66 -4.35 -16.60
CA ILE A 135 2.60 -4.89 -17.60
C ILE A 135 2.20 -4.53 -19.06
N ARG A 136 0.95 -4.13 -19.31
CA ARG A 136 0.45 -3.81 -20.67
C ARG A 136 0.64 -2.35 -21.05
#